data_a06d74170a7d6f624f64b62ca5a0b86a
#
_entry.id   a06d74170a7d6f624f64b62ca5a0b86a
#
_cell.length_a   1.000
_cell.length_b   1.000
_cell.length_c   1.000
_cell.angle_alpha   90.00
_cell.angle_beta   90.00
_cell.angle_gamma   90.00
#
_symmetry.space_group_name_H-M   'P 1'
#
loop_
_entity.id
_entity.type
_entity.pdbx_description
1 polymer ?
#
loop_
_entity_poly.entity_id
_entity_poly.type
_entity_poly.pdbx_seq_one_letter_code
_entity_poly.pdbx_strand_id
1 'polypeptide(L)'
;MVLAPLLLLMAAAANQVAPAPAAPIPHRYNRVFISPMGEPFRPKGPQDDTLEDWFNQADLNHDGQLTVDEMQKDAERFFALLDVNHDGEIDPDEITRYETVVAPEISTAHLGFAGLGSDDGEGAAGRGHGKHHRGWSDDGADSAHQGGARYGLLDLPEPVISADTDFNRGVSLSEFRQAATQRFVALDVDHQGNLTLAVLETLKPPPPPTGNPPDKQPIALPESDAPPSGF
;
A
#
# COMPACT_ATOMS: atom_id res chain seq x y z
N MET A 1 -82.90 28.35 -14.02
CA MET A 1 -82.21 27.05 -13.99
C MET A 1 -80.75 27.27 -14.30
N VAL A 2 -79.91 27.31 -13.29
CA VAL A 2 -78.47 27.54 -13.45
C VAL A 2 -77.76 26.26 -12.97
N LEU A 3 -77.15 25.53 -13.92
CA LEU A 3 -76.35 24.37 -13.58
C LEU A 3 -74.94 24.84 -13.22
N ALA A 4 -74.49 24.50 -12.03
CA ALA A 4 -73.10 24.67 -11.58
C ALA A 4 -72.29 23.43 -12.02
N PRO A 5 -71.07 23.58 -12.54
CA PRO A 5 -70.20 22.45 -12.83
C PRO A 5 -69.43 22.00 -11.56
N LEU A 6 -69.55 20.71 -11.26
CA LEU A 6 -68.82 20.03 -10.23
C LEU A 6 -67.32 19.84 -10.63
N LEU A 7 -66.43 20.56 -10.00
CA LEU A 7 -64.99 20.46 -10.23
C LEU A 7 -64.47 19.23 -9.46
N LEU A 8 -64.11 18.18 -10.16
CA LEU A 8 -63.49 16.97 -9.61
C LEU A 8 -61.98 17.21 -9.41
N LEU A 9 -61.55 17.40 -8.17
CA LEU A 9 -60.15 17.58 -7.80
C LEU A 9 -59.48 16.19 -7.73
N MET A 10 -58.71 15.84 -8.75
CA MET A 10 -57.84 14.65 -8.75
C MET A 10 -56.56 14.98 -7.97
N ALA A 11 -56.42 14.41 -6.75
CA ALA A 11 -55.17 14.45 -6.03
C ALA A 11 -54.19 13.44 -6.61
N ALA A 12 -53.17 13.93 -7.30
CA ALA A 12 -52.04 13.11 -7.73
C ALA A 12 -51.18 12.74 -6.52
N ALA A 13 -51.23 11.49 -6.08
CA ALA A 13 -50.33 10.94 -5.10
C ALA A 13 -48.91 10.91 -5.72
N ALA A 14 -48.07 11.85 -5.29
CA ALA A 14 -46.64 11.82 -5.65
C ALA A 14 -46.03 10.60 -4.97
N ASN A 15 -45.66 9.61 -5.73
CA ASN A 15 -44.89 8.44 -5.28
C ASN A 15 -43.50 8.90 -4.97
N GLN A 16 -43.22 9.25 -3.70
CA GLN A 16 -41.87 9.57 -3.25
C GLN A 16 -41.07 8.27 -3.22
N VAL A 17 -40.30 8.02 -4.27
CA VAL A 17 -39.26 7.00 -4.28
C VAL A 17 -38.23 7.43 -3.23
N ALA A 18 -38.08 6.65 -2.17
CA ALA A 18 -37.03 6.85 -1.19
C ALA A 18 -35.66 6.90 -1.89
N PRO A 19 -34.77 7.83 -1.51
CA PRO A 19 -33.44 7.84 -2.12
C PRO A 19 -32.76 6.49 -1.88
N ALA A 20 -32.19 5.92 -2.94
CA ALA A 20 -31.41 4.71 -2.85
C ALA A 20 -30.32 4.89 -1.78
N PRO A 21 -30.01 3.85 -0.99
CA PRO A 21 -28.90 3.93 -0.04
C PRO A 21 -27.67 4.39 -0.80
N ALA A 22 -26.98 5.40 -0.26
CA ALA A 22 -25.74 5.90 -0.85
C ALA A 22 -24.79 4.72 -1.03
N ALA A 23 -24.24 4.57 -2.24
CA ALA A 23 -23.20 3.58 -2.48
C ALA A 23 -22.08 3.78 -1.44
N PRO A 24 -21.49 2.72 -0.90
CA PRO A 24 -20.37 2.85 0.03
C PRO A 24 -19.31 3.73 -0.63
N ILE A 25 -18.89 4.77 0.09
CA ILE A 25 -17.83 5.67 -0.39
C ILE A 25 -16.59 4.80 -0.56
N PRO A 26 -16.02 4.69 -1.76
CA PRO A 26 -14.81 3.89 -1.95
C PRO A 26 -13.75 4.39 -0.96
N HIS A 27 -13.13 3.48 -0.22
CA HIS A 27 -12.05 3.82 0.69
C HIS A 27 -10.87 4.31 -0.13
N ARG A 28 -10.64 5.61 -0.15
CA ARG A 28 -9.52 6.23 -0.86
C ARG A 28 -8.20 5.75 -0.25
N TYR A 29 -7.26 5.41 -1.12
CA TYR A 29 -5.92 4.99 -0.71
C TYR A 29 -5.06 6.22 -0.43
N ASN A 30 -5.32 6.86 0.71
CA ASN A 30 -4.61 8.08 1.12
C ASN A 30 -3.35 7.73 1.93
N ARG A 31 -2.40 7.09 1.29
CA ARG A 31 -1.05 6.81 1.82
C ARG A 31 -0.10 6.60 0.64
N VAL A 32 1.20 6.55 0.92
CA VAL A 32 2.18 6.24 -0.13
C VAL A 32 1.78 4.94 -0.83
N PHE A 33 1.76 4.97 -2.14
CA PHE A 33 1.60 3.84 -3.01
C PHE A 33 2.85 3.68 -3.87
N ILE A 34 3.39 2.48 -3.93
CA ILE A 34 4.47 2.11 -4.84
C ILE A 34 3.84 1.37 -6.01
N SER A 35 3.97 1.92 -7.21
CA SER A 35 3.43 1.28 -8.42
C SER A 35 4.08 -0.09 -8.66
N PRO A 36 3.49 -0.93 -9.48
CA PRO A 36 4.08 -2.22 -9.82
C PRO A 36 5.52 -2.12 -10.34
N MET A 37 5.88 -0.99 -10.98
CA MET A 37 7.22 -0.75 -11.49
C MET A 37 8.16 -0.03 -10.51
N GLY A 38 7.65 0.34 -9.33
CA GLY A 38 8.46 0.94 -8.26
C GLY A 38 8.34 2.45 -8.15
N GLU A 39 7.51 3.11 -8.95
CA GLU A 39 7.30 4.54 -8.85
C GLU A 39 6.48 4.91 -7.61
N PRO A 40 6.96 5.84 -6.77
CA PRO A 40 6.24 6.23 -5.57
C PRO A 40 5.20 7.32 -5.86
N PHE A 41 3.97 7.07 -5.46
CA PHE A 41 2.86 8.03 -5.45
C PHE A 41 2.58 8.44 -4.02
N ARG A 42 2.74 9.74 -3.72
CA ARG A 42 2.58 10.29 -2.38
C ARG A 42 1.33 11.15 -2.31
N PRO A 43 0.49 11.01 -1.28
CA PRO A 43 -0.71 11.83 -1.16
C PRO A 43 -0.34 13.30 -0.99
N LYS A 44 -0.99 14.18 -1.72
CA LYS A 44 -0.84 15.65 -1.67
C LYS A 44 -1.83 16.28 -0.70
N GLY A 45 -2.87 15.53 -0.32
CA GLY A 45 -3.92 15.97 0.57
C GLY A 45 -4.77 14.84 1.13
N PRO A 46 -5.66 15.12 2.11
CA PRO A 46 -6.41 14.10 2.82
C PRO A 46 -7.49 13.40 1.95
N GLN A 47 -7.72 13.90 0.76
CA GLN A 47 -8.72 13.36 -0.18
C GLN A 47 -8.09 12.65 -1.38
N ASP A 48 -6.76 12.57 -1.44
CA ASP A 48 -6.07 11.93 -2.56
C ASP A 48 -6.21 10.41 -2.49
N ASP A 49 -6.27 9.78 -3.67
CA ASP A 49 -6.14 8.34 -3.85
C ASP A 49 -4.92 8.07 -4.74
N THR A 50 -3.85 7.66 -4.12
CA THR A 50 -2.56 7.46 -4.79
C THR A 50 -2.54 6.27 -5.74
N LEU A 51 -3.44 5.29 -5.56
CA LEU A 51 -3.63 4.22 -6.54
C LEU A 51 -4.37 4.74 -7.78
N GLU A 52 -5.41 5.55 -7.57
CA GLU A 52 -6.13 6.21 -8.67
C GLU A 52 -5.20 7.17 -9.44
N ASP A 53 -4.32 7.90 -8.73
CA ASP A 53 -3.32 8.77 -9.37
C ASP A 53 -2.39 7.99 -10.29
N TRP A 54 -1.88 6.83 -9.85
CA TRP A 54 -1.07 5.96 -10.71
C TRP A 54 -1.88 5.40 -11.87
N PHE A 55 -3.08 4.89 -11.61
CA PHE A 55 -3.94 4.30 -12.64
C PHE A 55 -4.22 5.31 -13.75
N ASN A 56 -4.62 6.53 -13.39
CA ASN A 56 -4.90 7.60 -14.35
C ASN A 56 -3.67 8.07 -15.14
N GLN A 57 -2.45 7.92 -14.56
CA GLN A 57 -1.21 8.20 -15.26
C GLN A 57 -0.88 7.10 -16.26
N ALA A 58 -1.10 5.85 -15.90
CA ALA A 58 -0.78 4.68 -16.72
C ALA A 58 -1.81 4.44 -17.84
N ASP A 59 -3.10 4.71 -17.59
CA ASP A 59 -4.19 4.67 -18.57
C ASP A 59 -4.07 5.87 -19.53
N LEU A 60 -3.34 5.68 -20.61
CA LEU A 60 -2.97 6.78 -21.52
C LEU A 60 -4.12 7.26 -22.38
N ASN A 61 -5.08 6.37 -22.70
CA ASN A 61 -6.24 6.69 -23.51
C ASN A 61 -7.45 7.13 -22.68
N HIS A 62 -7.35 6.99 -21.33
CA HIS A 62 -8.39 7.34 -20.35
C HIS A 62 -9.74 6.64 -20.59
N ASP A 63 -9.70 5.35 -21.00
CA ASP A 63 -10.89 4.54 -21.18
C ASP A 63 -11.31 3.77 -19.91
N GLY A 64 -10.53 3.90 -18.83
CA GLY A 64 -10.76 3.24 -17.55
C GLY A 64 -10.29 1.79 -17.51
N GLN A 65 -9.48 1.38 -18.49
CA GLN A 65 -8.90 0.07 -18.60
C GLN A 65 -7.41 0.20 -18.89
N LEU A 66 -6.57 -0.32 -18.02
CA LEU A 66 -5.14 -0.37 -18.25
C LEU A 66 -4.79 -1.66 -18.99
N THR A 67 -4.21 -1.53 -20.17
CA THR A 67 -3.73 -2.63 -21.02
C THR A 67 -2.25 -2.94 -20.73
N VAL A 68 -1.78 -4.11 -21.21
CA VAL A 68 -0.35 -4.46 -21.09
C VAL A 68 0.54 -3.47 -21.84
N ASP A 69 0.09 -2.95 -22.99
CA ASP A 69 0.83 -1.97 -23.79
C ASP A 69 0.96 -0.63 -23.05
N GLU A 70 -0.07 -0.20 -22.35
CA GLU A 70 -0.05 1.02 -21.53
C GLU A 70 0.83 0.85 -20.30
N MET A 71 0.73 -0.30 -19.63
CA MET A 71 1.63 -0.63 -18.50
C MET A 71 3.10 -0.64 -18.93
N GLN A 72 3.42 -1.15 -20.12
CA GLN A 72 4.79 -1.09 -20.65
C GLN A 72 5.23 0.34 -20.93
N LYS A 73 4.37 1.19 -21.49
CA LYS A 73 4.68 2.60 -21.74
C LYS A 73 4.88 3.40 -20.46
N ASP A 74 4.08 3.12 -19.43
CA ASP A 74 4.29 3.72 -18.11
C ASP A 74 5.63 3.26 -17.51
N ALA A 75 5.96 1.98 -17.65
CA ALA A 75 7.27 1.46 -17.26
C ALA A 75 8.41 2.15 -18.01
N GLU A 76 8.32 2.32 -19.34
CA GLU A 76 9.32 3.03 -20.16
C GLU A 76 9.49 4.48 -19.70
N ARG A 77 8.40 5.16 -19.41
CA ARG A 77 8.43 6.52 -18.86
C ARG A 77 9.19 6.58 -17.54
N PHE A 78 8.90 5.64 -16.63
CA PHE A 78 9.57 5.59 -15.33
C PHE A 78 11.03 5.17 -15.47
N PHE A 79 11.34 4.20 -16.34
CA PHE A 79 12.72 3.83 -16.68
C PHE A 79 13.55 5.06 -17.10
N ALA A 80 13.03 5.90 -18.00
CA ALA A 80 13.70 7.09 -18.45
C ALA A 80 13.93 8.15 -17.34
N LEU A 81 13.22 8.09 -16.23
CA LEU A 81 13.46 8.92 -15.05
C LEU A 81 14.58 8.35 -14.16
N LEU A 82 14.78 7.05 -14.19
CA LEU A 82 15.80 6.34 -13.41
C LEU A 82 17.14 6.32 -14.11
N ASP A 83 17.15 6.03 -15.41
CA ASP A 83 18.32 6.09 -16.31
C ASP A 83 18.75 7.55 -16.53
N VAL A 84 19.55 8.07 -15.60
CA VAL A 84 19.95 9.49 -15.58
C VAL A 84 21.08 9.76 -16.58
N ASN A 85 21.94 8.78 -16.79
CA ASN A 85 23.08 8.87 -17.71
C ASN A 85 22.68 8.57 -19.16
N HIS A 86 21.46 8.01 -19.38
CA HIS A 86 20.87 7.66 -20.67
C HIS A 86 21.69 6.64 -21.46
N ASP A 87 22.29 5.66 -20.78
CA ASP A 87 23.02 4.57 -21.42
C ASP A 87 22.14 3.36 -21.77
N GLY A 88 20.86 3.38 -21.32
CA GLY A 88 19.85 2.36 -21.61
C GLY A 88 19.81 1.24 -20.58
N GLU A 89 20.48 1.42 -19.44
CA GLU A 89 20.51 0.50 -18.30
C GLU A 89 20.35 1.30 -17.01
N ILE A 90 19.62 0.81 -16.04
CA ILE A 90 19.58 1.36 -14.68
C ILE A 90 20.70 0.67 -13.91
N ASP A 91 21.81 1.36 -13.71
CA ASP A 91 23.01 0.84 -13.09
C ASP A 91 22.95 0.87 -11.55
N PRO A 92 23.93 0.28 -10.81
CA PRO A 92 23.93 0.24 -9.34
C PRO A 92 23.91 1.62 -8.67
N ASP A 93 24.49 2.66 -9.28
CA ASP A 93 24.46 4.02 -8.73
C ASP A 93 23.06 4.63 -8.87
N GLU A 94 22.38 4.36 -9.97
CA GLU A 94 21.00 4.77 -10.24
C GLU A 94 20.00 3.99 -9.38
N ILE A 95 20.25 2.69 -9.14
CA ILE A 95 19.48 1.89 -8.16
C ILE A 95 19.65 2.50 -6.76
N THR A 96 20.87 2.83 -6.34
CA THR A 96 21.10 3.49 -5.06
C THR A 96 20.37 4.84 -4.97
N ARG A 97 20.41 5.62 -6.05
CA ARG A 97 19.65 6.87 -6.13
C ARG A 97 18.13 6.63 -6.04
N TYR A 98 17.62 5.60 -6.70
CA TYR A 98 16.21 5.22 -6.60
C TYR A 98 15.83 4.93 -5.14
N GLU A 99 16.58 4.08 -4.45
CA GLU A 99 16.30 3.67 -3.07
C GLU A 99 16.46 4.78 -2.03
N THR A 100 17.34 5.76 -2.29
CA THR A 100 17.65 6.81 -1.30
C THR A 100 16.96 8.14 -1.56
N VAL A 101 16.62 8.43 -2.82
CA VAL A 101 16.08 9.74 -3.24
C VAL A 101 14.69 9.63 -3.84
N VAL A 102 14.46 8.68 -4.75
CA VAL A 102 13.19 8.57 -5.46
C VAL A 102 12.14 7.89 -4.60
N ALA A 103 12.45 6.72 -4.07
CA ALA A 103 11.55 5.90 -3.25
C ALA A 103 12.16 5.51 -1.90
N PRO A 104 12.56 6.47 -1.04
CA PRO A 104 13.19 6.16 0.25
C PRO A 104 12.29 5.35 1.18
N GLU A 105 10.99 5.29 0.91
CA GLU A 105 10.03 4.49 1.66
C GLU A 105 10.34 3.00 1.62
N ILE A 106 10.93 2.50 0.53
CA ILE A 106 11.28 1.08 0.42
C ILE A 106 12.48 0.72 1.29
N SER A 107 13.40 1.68 1.49
CA SER A 107 14.61 1.51 2.31
C SER A 107 14.34 1.65 3.81
N THR A 108 13.27 2.33 4.23
CA THR A 108 12.99 2.63 5.65
C THR A 108 12.69 1.38 6.48
N ALA A 109 12.42 0.24 5.86
CA ALA A 109 12.34 -1.03 6.59
C ALA A 109 13.65 -1.42 7.28
N HIS A 110 14.79 -0.86 6.85
CA HIS A 110 16.11 -1.07 7.48
C HIS A 110 16.41 -0.07 8.60
N LEU A 111 15.70 1.05 8.70
CA LEU A 111 15.95 2.09 9.71
C LEU A 111 15.49 1.71 11.12
N GLY A 112 14.80 0.63 11.32
CA GLY A 112 14.60 0.03 12.64
C GLY A 112 15.90 -0.43 13.30
N PHE A 113 17.01 -0.52 12.54
CA PHE A 113 18.32 -0.92 13.02
C PHE A 113 19.34 0.24 13.11
N ALA A 114 19.04 1.39 12.53
CA ALA A 114 19.94 2.55 12.53
C ALA A 114 19.85 3.44 13.81
N GLY A 115 19.14 2.97 14.83
CA GLY A 115 19.08 3.61 16.15
C GLY A 115 20.25 3.24 17.10
N LEU A 116 21.26 2.50 16.65
CA LEU A 116 22.49 2.31 17.41
C LEU A 116 23.49 3.38 16.98
N GLY A 117 23.41 4.51 17.67
CA GLY A 117 24.37 5.60 17.60
C GLY A 117 25.81 5.10 17.66
N SER A 118 26.62 5.67 16.80
CA SER A 118 28.04 5.81 17.00
C SER A 118 28.24 6.60 18.28
N ASP A 119 28.37 5.90 19.42
CA ASP A 119 28.90 6.46 20.67
C ASP A 119 30.36 6.09 20.71
N ASP A 120 31.20 6.95 20.17
CA ASP A 120 32.62 7.01 20.44
C ASP A 120 32.80 7.62 21.83
N GLY A 121 32.76 6.77 22.84
CA GLY A 121 32.98 7.17 24.24
C GLY A 121 33.68 6.09 25.02
N GLU A 122 35.00 6.26 25.15
CA GLU A 122 35.84 5.51 26.10
C GLU A 122 35.28 5.63 27.54
N GLY A 123 35.28 4.52 28.25
CA GLY A 123 35.45 4.56 29.68
C GLY A 123 34.55 3.73 30.58
N ALA A 124 35.21 2.83 31.29
CA ALA A 124 34.91 2.35 32.64
C ALA A 124 33.99 1.12 32.85
N ALA A 125 34.62 0.13 33.40
CA ALA A 125 34.12 -1.11 33.96
C ALA A 125 32.94 -0.93 34.94
N GLY A 126 31.87 -1.70 34.73
CA GLY A 126 30.77 -1.85 35.68
C GLY A 126 30.03 -3.17 35.45
N ARG A 127 30.30 -4.15 36.33
CA ARG A 127 29.57 -5.43 36.37
C ARG A 127 28.13 -5.18 36.80
N GLY A 128 27.16 -5.45 35.88
CA GLY A 128 25.76 -5.45 36.20
C GLY A 128 25.04 -6.54 35.39
N HIS A 129 24.66 -7.65 36.07
CA HIS A 129 23.79 -8.68 35.50
C HIS A 129 22.37 -8.16 35.40
N GLY A 130 22.04 -7.55 34.27
CA GLY A 130 20.65 -7.22 33.90
C GLY A 130 20.10 -8.28 32.96
N LYS A 131 19.15 -9.10 33.44
CA LYS A 131 18.33 -9.94 32.59
C LYS A 131 17.46 -9.03 31.72
N HIS A 132 17.90 -8.76 30.50
CA HIS A 132 17.03 -8.14 29.50
C HIS A 132 16.01 -9.20 29.04
N HIS A 133 14.82 -9.16 29.61
CA HIS A 133 13.64 -9.71 28.95
C HIS A 133 13.50 -8.94 27.65
N ARG A 134 13.89 -9.57 26.53
CA ARG A 134 13.43 -9.18 25.21
C ARG A 134 11.94 -9.42 25.22
N GLY A 135 11.18 -8.37 25.45
CA GLY A 135 9.79 -8.34 25.08
C GLY A 135 9.74 -8.53 23.57
N TRP A 136 9.31 -9.67 23.15
CA TRP A 136 8.84 -9.88 21.79
C TRP A 136 7.56 -9.06 21.71
N SER A 137 7.65 -7.90 21.07
CA SER A 137 6.47 -7.22 20.60
C SER A 137 5.88 -8.14 19.54
N ASP A 138 4.71 -8.65 19.84
CA ASP A 138 3.90 -9.44 18.93
C ASP A 138 3.23 -8.49 17.92
N ASP A 139 4.06 -7.85 17.09
CA ASP A 139 3.63 -7.08 15.92
C ASP A 139 3.60 -8.01 14.68
N GLY A 140 3.14 -9.24 14.91
CA GLY A 140 3.18 -10.35 13.96
C GLY A 140 2.30 -10.22 12.72
N ALA A 141 1.62 -9.10 12.51
CA ALA A 141 0.82 -8.87 11.30
C ALA A 141 1.51 -7.96 10.27
N ASP A 142 2.43 -7.08 10.68
CA ASP A 142 3.11 -6.14 9.78
C ASP A 142 4.44 -6.67 9.22
N SER A 143 4.93 -7.83 9.68
CA SER A 143 6.22 -8.37 9.28
C SER A 143 6.19 -9.15 7.96
N ALA A 144 5.01 -9.36 7.38
CA ALA A 144 4.86 -10.19 6.19
C ALA A 144 5.38 -9.51 4.91
N HIS A 145 5.30 -8.19 4.81
CA HIS A 145 5.76 -7.44 3.64
C HIS A 145 6.91 -6.52 3.98
N GLN A 146 7.98 -6.55 3.17
CA GLN A 146 9.16 -5.70 3.34
C GLN A 146 9.34 -4.77 2.14
N GLY A 147 10.06 -3.65 2.34
CA GLY A 147 10.36 -2.74 1.25
C GLY A 147 9.11 -2.21 0.54
N GLY A 148 9.16 -2.18 -0.79
CA GLY A 148 8.07 -1.74 -1.66
C GLY A 148 6.78 -2.55 -1.51
N ALA A 149 6.87 -3.82 -1.14
CA ALA A 149 5.73 -4.70 -0.92
C ALA A 149 4.74 -4.18 0.15
N ARG A 150 5.20 -3.35 1.09
CA ARG A 150 4.34 -2.72 2.12
C ARG A 150 3.41 -1.65 1.54
N TYR A 151 3.76 -1.10 0.39
CA TYR A 151 3.13 0.06 -0.21
C TYR A 151 2.51 -0.23 -1.58
N GLY A 152 2.72 -1.43 -2.14
CA GLY A 152 2.27 -1.84 -3.45
C GLY A 152 1.15 -2.88 -3.43
N LEU A 153 0.76 -3.33 -4.62
CA LEU A 153 -0.21 -4.40 -4.83
C LEU A 153 0.45 -5.78 -4.95
N LEU A 154 1.77 -5.81 -5.19
CA LEU A 154 2.55 -7.03 -5.37
C LEU A 154 3.55 -7.19 -4.23
N ASP A 155 3.88 -8.42 -3.89
CA ASP A 155 4.91 -8.73 -2.88
C ASP A 155 6.31 -8.58 -3.51
N LEU A 156 6.68 -7.33 -3.80
CA LEU A 156 7.96 -6.95 -4.40
C LEU A 156 8.69 -5.97 -3.46
N PRO A 157 9.62 -6.47 -2.62
CA PRO A 157 10.39 -5.62 -1.71
C PRO A 157 11.22 -4.57 -2.45
N GLU A 158 11.85 -4.95 -3.56
CA GLU A 158 12.72 -4.10 -4.38
C GLU A 158 12.23 -4.13 -5.84
N PRO A 159 11.23 -3.32 -6.20
CA PRO A 159 10.58 -3.43 -7.50
C PRO A 159 11.51 -3.19 -8.69
N VAL A 160 12.48 -2.27 -8.59
CA VAL A 160 13.38 -1.96 -9.71
C VAL A 160 14.39 -3.09 -9.92
N ILE A 161 15.18 -3.43 -8.92
CA ILE A 161 16.21 -4.45 -9.07
C ILE A 161 15.66 -5.86 -9.32
N SER A 162 14.41 -6.13 -8.89
CA SER A 162 13.76 -7.41 -9.18
C SER A 162 13.41 -7.61 -10.65
N ALA A 163 13.64 -6.61 -11.51
CA ALA A 163 13.55 -6.73 -12.95
C ALA A 163 14.84 -7.25 -13.61
N ASP A 164 15.99 -7.22 -12.90
CA ASP A 164 17.25 -7.81 -13.36
C ASP A 164 17.10 -9.33 -13.45
N THR A 165 16.99 -9.84 -14.67
CA THR A 165 16.76 -11.27 -14.96
C THR A 165 18.03 -12.04 -15.27
N ASP A 166 19.08 -11.36 -15.70
CA ASP A 166 20.37 -11.97 -16.05
C ASP A 166 21.43 -11.83 -14.93
N PHE A 167 21.06 -11.12 -13.84
CA PHE A 167 21.88 -10.91 -12.65
C PHE A 167 23.19 -10.18 -12.92
N ASN A 168 23.19 -9.28 -13.91
CA ASN A 168 24.35 -8.46 -14.23
C ASN A 168 24.50 -7.24 -13.32
N ARG A 169 23.51 -6.97 -12.43
CA ARG A 169 23.38 -5.86 -11.47
C ARG A 169 22.87 -4.54 -12.08
N GLY A 170 22.59 -4.53 -13.36
CA GLY A 170 21.89 -3.45 -14.04
C GLY A 170 20.50 -3.92 -14.46
N VAL A 171 19.65 -3.01 -14.82
CA VAL A 171 18.33 -3.33 -15.36
C VAL A 171 18.19 -2.66 -16.71
N SER A 172 18.22 -3.46 -17.77
CA SER A 172 18.00 -2.95 -19.12
C SER A 172 16.55 -2.56 -19.36
N LEU A 173 16.30 -1.69 -20.33
CA LEU A 173 14.94 -1.34 -20.75
C LEU A 173 14.12 -2.56 -21.18
N SER A 174 14.77 -3.57 -21.80
CA SER A 174 14.09 -4.80 -22.22
C SER A 174 13.61 -5.63 -21.02
N GLU A 175 14.41 -5.75 -19.98
CA GLU A 175 14.06 -6.44 -18.75
C GLU A 175 12.94 -5.70 -18.01
N PHE A 176 13.02 -4.36 -17.96
CA PHE A 176 12.01 -3.55 -17.33
C PHE A 176 10.64 -3.68 -18.00
N ARG A 177 10.61 -3.73 -19.35
CA ARG A 177 9.39 -4.03 -20.12
C ARG A 177 8.87 -5.44 -19.85
N GLN A 178 9.76 -6.42 -19.78
CA GLN A 178 9.38 -7.79 -19.47
C GLN A 178 8.79 -7.89 -18.07
N ALA A 179 9.39 -7.22 -17.09
CA ALA A 179 8.87 -7.13 -15.74
C ALA A 179 7.47 -6.48 -15.71
N ALA A 180 7.24 -5.40 -16.48
CA ALA A 180 5.93 -4.79 -16.62
C ALA A 180 4.87 -5.79 -17.11
N THR A 181 5.21 -6.58 -18.13
CA THR A 181 4.29 -7.63 -18.63
C THR A 181 4.00 -8.69 -17.58
N GLN A 182 5.02 -9.19 -16.87
CA GLN A 182 4.85 -10.20 -15.83
C GLN A 182 3.98 -9.69 -14.67
N ARG A 183 4.18 -8.44 -14.27
CA ARG A 183 3.43 -7.79 -13.19
C ARG A 183 2.00 -7.48 -13.62
N PHE A 184 1.79 -7.11 -14.88
CA PHE A 184 0.45 -6.99 -15.43
C PHE A 184 -0.31 -8.31 -15.31
N VAL A 185 0.27 -9.43 -15.75
CA VAL A 185 -0.34 -10.76 -15.66
C VAL A 185 -0.63 -11.14 -14.21
N ALA A 186 0.25 -10.79 -13.28
CA ALA A 186 0.03 -11.05 -11.85
C ALA A 186 -1.13 -10.24 -11.23
N LEU A 187 -1.41 -9.06 -11.78
CA LEU A 187 -2.52 -8.19 -11.36
C LEU A 187 -3.84 -8.52 -12.06
N ASP A 188 -3.80 -9.14 -13.25
CA ASP A 188 -4.97 -9.56 -14.03
C ASP A 188 -5.56 -10.86 -13.44
N VAL A 189 -6.11 -10.76 -12.22
CA VAL A 189 -6.61 -11.91 -11.45
C VAL A 189 -7.88 -12.52 -12.04
N ASP A 190 -8.63 -11.75 -12.81
CA ASP A 190 -9.84 -12.19 -13.51
C ASP A 190 -9.58 -12.61 -14.96
N HIS A 191 -8.33 -12.49 -15.44
CA HIS A 191 -7.86 -12.88 -16.76
C HIS A 191 -8.63 -12.26 -17.91
N GLN A 192 -9.02 -10.99 -17.75
CA GLN A 192 -9.74 -10.25 -18.78
C GLN A 192 -8.79 -9.60 -19.80
N GLY A 193 -7.48 -9.57 -19.53
CA GLY A 193 -6.48 -8.93 -20.38
C GLY A 193 -6.47 -7.40 -20.26
N ASN A 194 -7.16 -6.86 -19.27
CA ASN A 194 -7.12 -5.46 -18.87
C ASN A 194 -7.26 -5.33 -17.35
N LEU A 195 -6.72 -4.26 -16.78
CA LEU A 195 -6.86 -3.93 -15.36
C LEU A 195 -7.80 -2.75 -15.23
N THR A 196 -8.76 -2.84 -14.34
CA THR A 196 -9.61 -1.71 -13.95
C THR A 196 -9.27 -1.26 -12.54
N LEU A 197 -9.55 0.00 -12.22
CA LEU A 197 -9.34 0.50 -10.86
C LEU A 197 -10.10 -0.35 -9.84
N ALA A 198 -11.31 -0.79 -10.17
CA ALA A 198 -12.13 -1.63 -9.29
C ALA A 198 -11.47 -2.99 -8.98
N VAL A 199 -10.82 -3.63 -9.95
CA VAL A 199 -10.07 -4.88 -9.73
C VAL A 199 -8.84 -4.61 -8.87
N LEU A 200 -8.07 -3.58 -9.18
CA LEU A 200 -6.88 -3.20 -8.42
C LEU A 200 -7.21 -2.84 -6.97
N GLU A 201 -8.35 -2.22 -6.71
CA GLU A 201 -8.82 -1.93 -5.35
C GLU A 201 -9.05 -3.19 -4.51
N THR A 202 -9.43 -4.30 -5.12
CA THR A 202 -9.61 -5.57 -4.39
C THR A 202 -8.27 -6.19 -3.94
N LEU A 203 -7.18 -5.80 -4.59
CA LEU A 203 -5.83 -6.29 -4.28
C LEU A 203 -5.11 -5.46 -3.22
N LYS A 204 -5.70 -4.34 -2.80
CA LYS A 204 -5.11 -3.50 -1.74
C LYS A 204 -4.96 -4.29 -0.44
N PRO A 205 -3.81 -4.21 0.24
CA PRO A 205 -3.70 -4.76 1.58
C PRO A 205 -4.72 -4.07 2.51
N PRO A 206 -5.32 -4.80 3.45
CA PRO A 206 -6.26 -4.22 4.39
C PRO A 206 -5.59 -3.06 5.15
N PRO A 207 -6.34 -1.98 5.47
CA PRO A 207 -5.79 -0.91 6.28
C PRO A 207 -5.34 -1.48 7.62
N PRO A 208 -4.25 -0.97 8.20
CA PRO A 208 -3.85 -1.37 9.55
C PRO A 208 -5.02 -1.18 10.50
N PRO A 209 -5.21 -2.08 11.47
CA PRO A 209 -6.33 -1.99 12.40
C PRO A 209 -6.31 -0.62 13.10
N THR A 210 -7.31 0.22 12.80
CA THR A 210 -7.54 1.48 13.47
C THR A 210 -8.20 1.21 14.83
N GLY A 211 -7.45 0.68 15.76
CA GLY A 211 -7.95 0.40 17.09
C GLY A 211 -6.80 0.38 18.08
N ASN A 212 -6.96 1.13 19.17
CA ASN A 212 -6.18 0.82 20.37
C ASN A 212 -6.36 -0.68 20.62
N PRO A 213 -5.27 -1.42 20.96
CA PRO A 213 -5.39 -2.80 21.34
C PRO A 213 -6.51 -2.87 22.42
N PRO A 214 -7.43 -3.86 22.34
CA PRO A 214 -8.49 -3.98 23.33
C PRO A 214 -7.83 -3.92 24.70
N ASP A 215 -8.31 -2.99 25.55
CA ASP A 215 -7.81 -2.84 26.91
C ASP A 215 -7.57 -4.23 27.48
N LYS A 216 -6.31 -4.54 27.78
CA LYS A 216 -5.97 -5.77 28.47
C LYS A 216 -6.75 -5.73 29.77
N GLN A 217 -7.90 -6.39 29.79
CA GLN A 217 -8.62 -6.59 31.05
C GLN A 217 -7.61 -7.22 32.02
N PRO A 218 -7.43 -6.67 33.21
CA PRO A 218 -6.56 -7.29 34.20
C PRO A 218 -7.03 -8.73 34.36
N ILE A 219 -6.12 -9.69 34.09
CA ILE A 219 -6.38 -11.08 34.38
C ILE A 219 -6.63 -11.13 35.89
N ALA A 220 -7.88 -11.35 36.28
CA ALA A 220 -8.24 -11.61 37.68
C ALA A 220 -7.43 -12.84 38.11
N LEU A 221 -6.44 -12.62 38.95
CA LEU A 221 -5.73 -13.72 39.59
C LEU A 221 -6.76 -14.52 40.39
N PRO A 222 -6.78 -15.87 40.29
CA PRO A 222 -7.65 -16.68 41.15
C PRO A 222 -7.29 -16.39 42.61
N GLU A 223 -8.30 -16.06 43.39
CA GLU A 223 -8.19 -15.90 44.86
C GLU A 223 -7.49 -17.18 45.39
N SER A 224 -6.36 -17.00 46.04
CA SER A 224 -5.66 -18.09 46.71
C SER A 224 -6.55 -18.53 47.87
N ASP A 225 -7.02 -19.76 47.80
CA ASP A 225 -7.67 -20.45 48.95
C ASP A 225 -6.73 -20.35 50.16
N ALA A 226 -7.17 -19.58 51.14
CA ALA A 226 -6.51 -19.56 52.45
C ALA A 226 -6.79 -20.91 53.14
N PRO A 227 -5.76 -21.54 53.75
CA PRO A 227 -5.97 -22.78 54.48
C PRO A 227 -6.83 -22.52 55.71
N PRO A 228 -7.71 -23.47 56.09
CA PRO A 228 -8.57 -23.32 57.28
C PRO A 228 -7.71 -23.30 58.54
N SER A 229 -7.91 -22.28 59.37
CA SER A 229 -7.39 -22.23 60.72
C SER A 229 -8.08 -23.30 61.55
N GLY A 230 -7.34 -24.29 61.95
CA GLY A 230 -7.82 -25.33 62.83
C GLY A 230 -6.78 -25.79 63.84
N PHE A 231 -7.01 -25.45 65.11
CA PHE A 231 -6.48 -25.94 66.38
C PHE A 231 -5.04 -25.53 66.73
#